data_0aee18bd90b3613eeed87f881cd0eae7
#
_entry.id   0aee18bd90b3613eeed87f881cd0eae7
#
_cell.length_a   1.000
_cell.length_b   1.000
_cell.length_c   1.000
_cell.angle_alpha   90.00
_cell.angle_beta   90.00
_cell.angle_gamma   90.00
#
_symmetry.space_group_name_H-M   'P 1'
#
loop_
_entity.id
_entity.type
_entity.pdbx_description
1 polymer ?
#
loop_
_entity_poly.entity_id
_entity_poly.type
_entity_poly.pdbx_seq_one_letter_code
_entity_poly.pdbx_strand_id
1 'polypeptide(L)'
;ALDDVTFSIERGKKVAVVGPNGGGKSTLFNAIAGLVPIIDGSLKIKGMNPEDAKGSISYVPQKDLINRNFPLSVKQVVEMGLINKDSLNLFSRKKINKKIKEALENVGLAEKINENINNLSGGQFQRVLIARGLAQDADILLLDEAFSAVDVGAQEDIMNLISDINLDGKTILIATHDINNLEDKFDEVLCLNRHCCAYGDPSEVLTSEVIEEMYGSHNEMFKFHTPESHTKNND
;
A
#
# COMPACT_ATOMS: atom_id res chain seq x y z
N ALA A 1 -3.14 -12.43 15.45
CA ALA A 1 -2.31 -13.14 14.49
C ALA A 1 -3.18 -13.54 13.31
N LEU A 2 -2.57 -13.74 12.16
CA LEU A 2 -3.24 -14.29 10.99
C LEU A 2 -3.26 -15.81 11.09
N ASP A 3 -4.33 -16.42 10.59
CA ASP A 3 -4.54 -17.84 10.55
C ASP A 3 -5.19 -18.18 9.20
N ASP A 4 -4.78 -19.27 8.56
CA ASP A 4 -5.33 -19.78 7.30
C ASP A 4 -5.47 -18.70 6.18
N VAL A 5 -4.33 -18.08 5.81
CA VAL A 5 -4.28 -17.09 4.73
C VAL A 5 -3.57 -17.68 3.51
N THR A 6 -4.33 -17.94 2.46
CA THR A 6 -3.81 -18.48 1.20
C THR A 6 -4.22 -17.62 0.02
N PHE A 7 -3.25 -17.10 -0.72
CA PHE A 7 -3.45 -16.35 -1.96
C PHE A 7 -2.18 -16.34 -2.81
N SER A 8 -2.28 -15.89 -4.06
CA SER A 8 -1.15 -15.75 -4.97
C SER A 8 -1.35 -14.52 -5.86
N ILE A 9 -0.41 -13.59 -5.85
CA ILE A 9 -0.45 -12.35 -6.63
C ILE A 9 0.54 -12.44 -7.79
N GLU A 10 0.07 -12.15 -8.98
CA GLU A 10 0.91 -12.05 -10.17
C GLU A 10 1.70 -10.73 -10.18
N ARG A 11 2.84 -10.75 -10.90
CA ARG A 11 3.66 -9.55 -11.08
C ARG A 11 2.87 -8.45 -11.81
N GLY A 12 3.03 -7.20 -11.36
CA GLY A 12 2.42 -6.02 -11.98
C GLY A 12 0.99 -5.78 -11.55
N LYS A 13 0.41 -6.61 -10.68
CA LYS A 13 -0.94 -6.40 -10.15
C LYS A 13 -0.98 -5.31 -9.09
N LYS A 14 -2.07 -4.57 -9.07
CA LYS A 14 -2.44 -3.60 -8.03
C LYS A 14 -3.57 -4.20 -7.18
N VAL A 15 -3.25 -4.54 -5.94
CA VAL A 15 -4.12 -5.31 -5.04
C VAL A 15 -4.55 -4.47 -3.85
N ALA A 16 -5.85 -4.40 -3.59
CA ALA A 16 -6.38 -3.87 -2.33
C ALA A 16 -6.37 -4.96 -1.25
N VAL A 17 -5.86 -4.64 -0.06
CA VAL A 17 -6.00 -5.48 1.13
C VAL A 17 -7.00 -4.80 2.05
N VAL A 18 -8.21 -5.34 2.12
CA VAL A 18 -9.33 -4.76 2.85
C VAL A 18 -9.72 -5.58 4.07
N GLY A 19 -10.33 -4.93 5.04
CA GLY A 19 -10.79 -5.58 6.27
C GLY A 19 -10.84 -4.62 7.46
N PRO A 20 -11.40 -5.05 8.58
CA PRO A 20 -11.56 -4.21 9.77
C PRO A 20 -10.22 -3.84 10.42
N ASN A 21 -10.26 -2.86 11.32
CA ASN A 21 -9.12 -2.58 12.19
C ASN A 21 -8.85 -3.80 13.08
N GLY A 22 -7.58 -4.21 13.15
CA GLY A 22 -7.19 -5.45 13.84
C GLY A 22 -7.41 -6.74 13.02
N GLY A 23 -7.90 -6.65 11.77
CA GLY A 23 -8.10 -7.79 10.86
C GLY A 23 -6.80 -8.43 10.35
N GLY A 24 -5.63 -7.84 10.62
CA GLY A 24 -4.34 -8.43 10.30
C GLY A 24 -3.61 -7.85 9.09
N LYS A 25 -4.12 -6.77 8.47
CA LYS A 25 -3.53 -6.15 7.27
C LYS A 25 -2.05 -5.78 7.48
N SER A 26 -1.73 -5.03 8.53
CA SER A 26 -0.34 -4.65 8.85
C SER A 26 0.51 -5.86 9.26
N THR A 27 -0.09 -6.89 9.89
CA THR A 27 0.62 -8.15 10.20
C THR A 27 1.02 -8.87 8.92
N LEU A 28 0.12 -8.94 7.92
CA LEU A 28 0.41 -9.50 6.61
C LEU A 28 1.55 -8.73 5.92
N PHE A 29 1.49 -7.41 5.91
CA PHE A 29 2.53 -6.58 5.30
C PHE A 29 3.88 -6.76 6.02
N ASN A 30 3.89 -6.83 7.34
CA ASN A 30 5.10 -7.12 8.11
C ASN A 30 5.67 -8.50 7.80
N ALA A 31 4.82 -9.52 7.59
CA ALA A 31 5.25 -10.85 7.18
C ALA A 31 5.85 -10.84 5.77
N ILE A 32 5.18 -10.19 4.79
CA ILE A 32 5.68 -10.03 3.42
C ILE A 32 7.02 -9.27 3.44
N ALA A 33 7.15 -8.22 4.26
CA ALA A 33 8.39 -7.44 4.38
C ALA A 33 9.51 -8.17 5.14
N GLY A 34 9.25 -9.39 5.66
CA GLY A 34 10.21 -10.16 6.46
C GLY A 34 10.56 -9.50 7.80
N LEU A 35 9.61 -8.76 8.38
CA LEU A 35 9.76 -8.08 9.68
C LEU A 35 9.25 -8.92 10.85
N VAL A 36 8.37 -9.88 10.56
CA VAL A 36 7.86 -10.85 11.55
C VAL A 36 8.00 -12.28 11.00
N PRO A 37 8.30 -13.27 11.84
CA PRO A 37 8.43 -14.65 11.40
C PRO A 37 7.07 -15.27 11.07
N ILE A 38 7.08 -16.23 10.15
CA ILE A 38 5.96 -17.12 9.88
C ILE A 38 6.10 -18.34 10.81
N ILE A 39 5.05 -18.64 11.56
CA ILE A 39 5.07 -19.74 12.54
C ILE A 39 4.73 -21.06 11.85
N ASP A 40 3.77 -21.03 10.94
CA ASP A 40 3.31 -22.20 10.18
C ASP A 40 2.96 -21.79 8.74
N GLY A 41 3.02 -22.73 7.80
CA GLY A 41 2.80 -22.46 6.38
C GLY A 41 4.04 -21.96 5.65
N SER A 42 3.82 -21.29 4.49
CA SER A 42 4.92 -20.76 3.68
C SER A 42 4.52 -19.46 2.98
N LEU A 43 5.44 -18.52 2.92
CA LEU A 43 5.32 -17.30 2.12
C LEU A 43 6.52 -17.21 1.19
N LYS A 44 6.25 -16.97 -0.09
CA LYS A 44 7.29 -16.82 -1.10
C LYS A 44 7.11 -15.50 -1.86
N ILE A 45 8.20 -14.78 -2.02
CA ILE A 45 8.29 -13.55 -2.79
C ILE A 45 9.23 -13.82 -3.97
N LYS A 46 8.69 -13.87 -5.18
CA LYS A 46 9.47 -14.24 -6.38
C LYS A 46 10.20 -15.60 -6.20
N GLY A 47 9.56 -16.55 -5.50
CA GLY A 47 10.14 -17.87 -5.20
C GLY A 47 11.11 -17.91 -4.00
N MET A 48 11.50 -16.76 -3.44
CA MET A 48 12.40 -16.64 -2.29
C MET A 48 11.63 -16.51 -0.97
N ASN A 49 12.27 -16.76 0.17
CA ASN A 49 11.71 -16.39 1.47
C ASN A 49 11.71 -14.86 1.65
N PRO A 50 10.83 -14.30 2.48
CA PRO A 50 10.75 -12.85 2.70
C PRO A 50 12.07 -12.21 3.13
N GLU A 51 12.85 -12.89 3.99
CA GLU A 51 14.13 -12.39 4.47
C GLU A 51 15.16 -12.23 3.33
N ASP A 52 15.12 -13.13 2.34
CA ASP A 52 16.02 -13.12 1.18
C ASP A 52 15.54 -12.12 0.12
N ALA A 53 14.24 -11.82 0.10
CA ALA A 53 13.59 -10.94 -0.87
C ALA A 53 13.55 -9.45 -0.46
N LYS A 54 14.12 -9.07 0.68
CA LYS A 54 14.05 -7.70 1.24
C LYS A 54 14.43 -6.59 0.26
N GLY A 55 15.37 -6.85 -0.64
CA GLY A 55 15.76 -5.91 -1.68
C GLY A 55 14.70 -5.65 -2.75
N SER A 56 13.74 -6.57 -2.91
CA SER A 56 12.64 -6.48 -3.88
C SER A 56 11.36 -5.86 -3.30
N ILE A 57 11.34 -5.57 -2.01
CA ILE A 57 10.15 -5.09 -1.30
C ILE A 57 10.43 -3.73 -0.70
N SER A 58 9.54 -2.77 -0.96
CA SER A 58 9.49 -1.50 -0.24
C SER A 58 8.22 -1.45 0.59
N TYR A 59 8.38 -1.19 1.88
CA TYR A 59 7.27 -1.04 2.83
C TYR A 59 7.13 0.40 3.31
N VAL A 60 5.97 0.96 3.07
CA VAL A 60 5.54 2.27 3.56
C VAL A 60 4.54 2.03 4.68
N PRO A 61 4.95 2.10 5.95
CA PRO A 61 4.07 1.87 7.08
C PRO A 61 3.08 3.02 7.27
N GLN A 62 2.06 2.76 8.07
CA GLN A 62 1.10 3.77 8.48
C GLN A 62 1.81 5.01 9.04
N LYS A 63 1.37 6.19 8.60
CA LYS A 63 1.99 7.50 8.89
C LYS A 63 2.14 7.78 10.39
N ASP A 64 1.16 7.34 11.19
CA ASP A 64 1.14 7.60 12.64
C ASP A 64 2.26 6.88 13.41
N LEU A 65 2.87 5.85 12.78
CA LEU A 65 4.03 5.16 13.34
C LEU A 65 5.34 5.91 13.11
N ILE A 66 5.34 6.99 12.31
CA ILE A 66 6.55 7.73 11.98
C ILE A 66 6.63 9.00 12.84
N ASN A 67 7.64 9.08 13.69
CA ASN A 67 7.90 10.26 14.50
C ASN A 67 8.39 11.43 13.63
N ARG A 68 7.49 12.37 13.33
CA ARG A 68 7.79 13.57 12.53
C ARG A 68 8.61 14.61 13.29
N ASN A 69 8.72 14.51 14.62
CA ASN A 69 9.48 15.48 15.42
C ASN A 69 11.01 15.41 15.20
N PHE A 70 11.47 14.41 14.43
CA PHE A 70 12.86 14.33 14.06
C PHE A 70 13.19 15.40 12.99
N PRO A 71 14.23 16.23 13.17
CA PRO A 71 14.54 17.34 12.26
C PRO A 71 15.21 16.84 10.98
N LEU A 72 14.47 16.09 10.15
CA LEU A 72 14.96 15.54 8.89
C LEU A 72 14.49 16.39 7.70
N SER A 73 15.36 16.52 6.70
CA SER A 73 14.96 17.03 5.39
C SER A 73 14.29 15.93 4.55
N VAL A 74 13.50 16.35 3.56
CA VAL A 74 12.92 15.47 2.54
C VAL A 74 13.98 14.57 1.91
N LYS A 75 15.12 15.15 1.53
CA LYS A 75 16.28 14.41 0.99
C LYS A 75 16.73 13.29 1.91
N GLN A 76 16.89 13.56 3.21
CA GLN A 76 17.35 12.56 4.17
C GLN A 76 16.37 11.40 4.33
N VAL A 77 15.07 11.69 4.32
CA VAL A 77 14.05 10.64 4.40
C VAL A 77 14.08 9.74 3.15
N VAL A 78 14.20 10.31 1.96
CA VAL A 78 14.28 9.53 0.72
C VAL A 78 15.62 8.75 0.65
N GLU A 79 16.72 9.34 1.11
CA GLU A 79 18.02 8.68 1.19
C GLU A 79 18.01 7.42 2.06
N MET A 80 17.16 7.38 3.11
CA MET A 80 16.98 6.17 3.94
C MET A 80 16.49 4.95 3.14
N GLY A 81 15.75 5.14 2.04
CA GLY A 81 15.35 4.05 1.15
C GLY A 81 16.53 3.41 0.41
N LEU A 82 17.65 4.10 0.31
CA LEU A 82 18.86 3.63 -0.39
C LEU A 82 19.85 2.90 0.52
N ILE A 83 19.57 2.83 1.83
CA ILE A 83 20.43 2.16 2.81
C ILE A 83 20.20 0.67 2.79
N ASN A 84 20.77 -0.03 1.81
CA ASN A 84 20.90 -1.49 1.81
C ASN A 84 22.32 -1.86 2.26
N LYS A 85 22.46 -2.97 2.99
CA LYS A 85 23.77 -3.44 3.52
C LYS A 85 24.86 -3.55 2.44
N ASP A 86 24.45 -3.80 1.18
CA ASP A 86 25.37 -3.95 0.04
C ASP A 86 25.61 -2.65 -0.75
N SER A 87 24.82 -1.59 -0.52
CA SER A 87 24.86 -0.37 -1.31
C SER A 87 25.77 0.72 -0.74
N LEU A 88 26.14 0.64 0.55
CA LEU A 88 26.96 1.68 1.21
C LEU A 88 28.36 1.85 0.61
N ASN A 89 28.88 0.83 -0.07
CA ASN A 89 30.22 0.87 -0.68
C ASN A 89 30.24 1.05 -2.22
N LEU A 90 29.09 0.95 -2.92
CA LEU A 90 29.05 0.85 -4.38
C LEU A 90 28.54 2.10 -5.11
N PHE A 91 27.81 3.01 -4.42
CA PHE A 91 27.27 4.18 -5.09
C PHE A 91 28.06 5.44 -4.79
N SER A 92 28.54 6.09 -5.84
CA SER A 92 29.06 7.45 -5.69
C SER A 92 27.95 8.39 -5.19
N ARG A 93 28.26 9.39 -4.38
CA ARG A 93 27.35 10.45 -3.92
C ARG A 93 26.49 11.03 -5.07
N LYS A 94 27.05 11.10 -6.27
CA LYS A 94 26.37 11.57 -7.49
C LYS A 94 25.23 10.65 -7.90
N LYS A 95 25.39 9.33 -7.84
CA LYS A 95 24.36 8.34 -8.17
C LYS A 95 23.22 8.35 -7.12
N ILE A 96 23.57 8.46 -5.84
CA ILE A 96 22.59 8.59 -4.73
C ILE A 96 21.74 9.84 -4.94
N ASN A 97 22.34 11.01 -5.15
CA ASN A 97 21.64 12.26 -5.39
C ASN A 97 20.73 12.19 -6.63
N LYS A 98 21.16 11.51 -7.69
CA LYS A 98 20.36 11.31 -8.90
C LYS A 98 19.09 10.48 -8.59
N LYS A 99 19.23 9.33 -7.92
CA LYS A 99 18.09 8.49 -7.52
C LYS A 99 17.09 9.22 -6.61
N ILE A 100 17.60 10.00 -5.65
CA ILE A 100 16.74 10.82 -4.77
C ILE A 100 15.95 11.83 -5.60
N LYS A 101 16.62 12.52 -6.53
CA LYS A 101 15.97 13.53 -7.37
C LYS A 101 14.90 12.91 -8.26
N GLU A 102 15.20 11.82 -8.94
CA GLU A 102 14.25 11.06 -9.77
C GLU A 102 13.03 10.59 -8.95
N ALA A 103 13.26 10.02 -7.76
CA ALA A 103 12.18 9.61 -6.89
C ALA A 103 11.28 10.77 -6.44
N LEU A 104 11.86 11.96 -6.19
CA LEU A 104 11.12 13.16 -5.81
C LEU A 104 10.40 13.80 -7.01
N GLU A 105 10.97 13.74 -8.20
CA GLU A 105 10.32 14.15 -9.45
C GLU A 105 9.07 13.31 -9.72
N ASN A 106 9.15 11.99 -9.55
CA ASN A 106 8.01 11.07 -9.72
C ASN A 106 6.84 11.38 -8.78
N VAL A 107 7.08 11.94 -7.60
CA VAL A 107 6.03 12.31 -6.65
C VAL A 107 5.68 13.81 -6.66
N GLY A 108 6.27 14.60 -7.57
CA GLY A 108 6.02 16.04 -7.70
C GLY A 108 6.55 16.88 -6.53
N LEU A 109 7.68 16.48 -5.90
CA LEU A 109 8.26 17.17 -4.74
C LEU A 109 9.74 17.53 -4.90
N ALA A 110 10.24 17.61 -6.13
CA ALA A 110 11.67 17.87 -6.39
C ALA A 110 12.14 19.21 -5.82
N GLU A 111 11.31 20.26 -5.87
CA GLU A 111 11.61 21.59 -5.33
C GLU A 111 11.69 21.61 -3.79
N LYS A 112 11.08 20.62 -3.10
CA LYS A 112 11.07 20.51 -1.64
C LYS A 112 12.20 19.66 -1.07
N ILE A 113 13.17 19.26 -1.87
CA ILE A 113 14.25 18.32 -1.50
C ILE A 113 15.00 18.73 -0.22
N ASN A 114 15.18 20.02 0.03
CA ASN A 114 15.87 20.53 1.21
C ASN A 114 14.93 20.97 2.34
N GLU A 115 13.61 20.87 2.15
CA GLU A 115 12.62 21.28 3.14
C GLU A 115 12.59 20.30 4.32
N ASN A 116 12.29 20.81 5.52
CA ASN A 116 12.09 19.97 6.69
C ASN A 116 10.74 19.26 6.58
N ILE A 117 10.69 17.94 6.90
CA ILE A 117 9.45 17.16 6.83
C ILE A 117 8.33 17.67 7.74
N ASN A 118 8.67 18.43 8.78
CA ASN A 118 7.69 19.06 9.67
C ASN A 118 6.86 20.15 9.00
N ASN A 119 7.40 20.77 7.94
CA ASN A 119 6.74 21.84 7.19
C ASN A 119 5.80 21.30 6.11
N LEU A 120 5.76 19.98 5.90
CA LEU A 120 4.97 19.37 4.86
C LEU A 120 3.51 19.11 5.31
N SER A 121 2.57 19.29 4.38
CA SER A 121 1.21 18.79 4.57
C SER A 121 1.18 17.26 4.74
N GLY A 122 0.03 16.72 5.20
CA GLY A 122 -0.13 15.27 5.34
C GLY A 122 0.11 14.52 4.03
N GLY A 123 -0.50 14.99 2.93
CA GLY A 123 -0.34 14.39 1.60
C GLY A 123 1.07 14.53 1.05
N GLN A 124 1.73 15.69 1.24
CA GLN A 124 3.14 15.87 0.85
C GLN A 124 4.07 14.91 1.60
N PHE A 125 3.87 14.75 2.89
CA PHE A 125 4.66 13.80 3.68
C PHE A 125 4.45 12.36 3.20
N GLN A 126 3.19 11.97 2.89
CA GLN A 126 2.90 10.66 2.34
C GLN A 126 3.62 10.43 0.99
N ARG A 127 3.62 11.42 0.10
CA ARG A 127 4.39 11.36 -1.16
C ARG A 127 5.90 11.22 -0.91
N VAL A 128 6.47 11.84 0.13
CA VAL A 128 7.88 11.63 0.51
C VAL A 128 8.15 10.19 0.93
N LEU A 129 7.22 9.55 1.67
CA LEU A 129 7.36 8.14 2.04
C LEU A 129 7.27 7.21 0.82
N ILE A 130 6.40 7.52 -0.14
CA ILE A 130 6.35 6.81 -1.42
C ILE A 130 7.66 7.01 -2.19
N ALA A 131 8.17 8.25 -2.28
CA ALA A 131 9.46 8.53 -2.92
C ALA A 131 10.62 7.74 -2.28
N ARG A 132 10.63 7.59 -0.95
CA ARG A 132 11.59 6.73 -0.24
C ARG A 132 11.53 5.29 -0.75
N GLY A 133 10.30 4.78 -0.94
CA GLY A 133 10.08 3.45 -1.49
C GLY A 133 10.54 3.31 -2.94
N LEU A 134 10.25 4.30 -3.77
CA LEU A 134 10.68 4.33 -5.17
C LEU A 134 12.21 4.42 -5.32
N ALA A 135 12.88 5.18 -4.45
CA ALA A 135 14.33 5.29 -4.45
C ALA A 135 15.03 3.93 -4.24
N GLN A 136 14.40 3.02 -3.48
CA GLN A 136 14.88 1.65 -3.28
C GLN A 136 14.85 0.82 -4.56
N ASP A 137 14.06 1.23 -5.58
CA ASP A 137 13.86 0.53 -6.84
C ASP A 137 13.31 -0.89 -6.67
N ALA A 138 12.48 -1.09 -5.65
CA ALA A 138 11.84 -2.36 -5.34
C ALA A 138 10.79 -2.73 -6.40
N ASP A 139 10.61 -4.03 -6.65
CA ASP A 139 9.59 -4.55 -7.56
C ASP A 139 8.19 -4.56 -6.92
N ILE A 140 8.13 -4.62 -5.59
CA ILE A 140 6.90 -4.71 -4.80
C ILE A 140 6.82 -3.53 -3.84
N LEU A 141 5.70 -2.81 -3.87
CA LEU A 141 5.41 -1.69 -2.99
C LEU A 141 4.24 -2.05 -2.06
N LEU A 142 4.49 -2.05 -0.77
CA LEU A 142 3.47 -2.26 0.27
C LEU A 142 3.13 -0.91 0.89
N LEU A 143 1.86 -0.50 0.81
CA LEU A 143 1.35 0.77 1.32
C LEU A 143 0.33 0.50 2.42
N ASP A 144 0.73 0.68 3.67
CA ASP A 144 -0.13 0.44 4.83
C ASP A 144 -0.90 1.70 5.20
N GLU A 145 -2.21 1.71 4.93
CA GLU A 145 -3.11 2.85 5.16
C GLU A 145 -2.58 4.19 4.62
N ALA A 146 -2.05 4.16 3.40
CA ALA A 146 -1.39 5.31 2.76
C ALA A 146 -2.28 6.56 2.63
N PHE A 147 -3.60 6.40 2.76
CA PHE A 147 -4.59 7.47 2.60
C PHE A 147 -5.17 7.98 3.92
N SER A 148 -4.79 7.39 5.05
CA SER A 148 -5.26 7.83 6.36
C SER A 148 -4.81 9.28 6.64
N ALA A 149 -5.74 10.12 7.11
CA ALA A 149 -5.50 11.53 7.45
C ALA A 149 -4.94 12.39 6.28
N VAL A 150 -5.33 12.08 5.06
CA VAL A 150 -5.07 12.88 3.85
C VAL A 150 -6.43 13.38 3.33
N ASP A 151 -6.51 14.64 2.88
CA ASP A 151 -7.74 15.18 2.29
C ASP A 151 -8.08 14.48 0.97
N VAL A 152 -9.37 14.52 0.58
CA VAL A 152 -9.91 13.76 -0.57
C VAL A 152 -9.17 14.08 -1.88
N GLY A 153 -8.85 15.35 -2.12
CA GLY A 153 -8.12 15.73 -3.34
C GLY A 153 -6.71 15.16 -3.38
N ALA A 154 -6.00 15.21 -2.23
CA ALA A 154 -4.67 14.64 -2.14
C ALA A 154 -4.67 13.09 -2.18
N GLN A 155 -5.77 12.43 -1.76
CA GLN A 155 -5.94 10.98 -1.92
C GLN A 155 -6.02 10.59 -3.39
N GLU A 156 -6.81 11.31 -4.19
CA GLU A 156 -6.94 11.07 -5.62
C GLU A 156 -5.60 11.26 -6.34
N ASP A 157 -4.88 12.33 -6.04
CA ASP A 157 -3.54 12.56 -6.56
C ASP A 157 -2.54 11.43 -6.24
N ILE A 158 -2.60 10.90 -5.00
CA ILE A 158 -1.75 9.78 -4.59
C ILE A 158 -2.16 8.49 -5.32
N MET A 159 -3.47 8.25 -5.51
CA MET A 159 -3.94 7.08 -6.27
C MET A 159 -3.51 7.14 -7.74
N ASN A 160 -3.59 8.31 -8.39
CA ASN A 160 -3.11 8.50 -9.75
C ASN A 160 -1.60 8.21 -9.84
N LEU A 161 -0.80 8.77 -8.92
CA LEU A 161 0.63 8.47 -8.82
C LEU A 161 0.91 6.96 -8.67
N ILE A 162 0.16 6.27 -7.80
CA ILE A 162 0.29 4.83 -7.60
C ILE A 162 -0.06 4.05 -8.88
N SER A 163 -1.08 4.49 -9.61
CA SER A 163 -1.45 3.88 -10.89
C SER A 163 -0.35 4.05 -11.93
N ASP A 164 0.28 5.21 -12.03
CA ASP A 164 1.43 5.43 -12.91
C ASP A 164 2.61 4.52 -12.55
N ILE A 165 2.92 4.39 -11.25
CA ILE A 165 3.96 3.48 -10.76
C ILE A 165 3.65 2.01 -11.10
N ASN A 166 2.37 1.62 -11.04
CA ASN A 166 1.94 0.26 -11.39
C ASN A 166 2.07 -0.01 -12.89
N LEU A 167 1.76 0.98 -13.75
CA LEU A 167 1.94 0.88 -15.20
C LEU A 167 3.41 0.64 -15.60
N ASP A 168 4.36 1.06 -14.77
CA ASP A 168 5.79 0.72 -14.92
C ASP A 168 6.12 -0.75 -14.56
N GLY A 169 5.10 -1.58 -14.27
CA GLY A 169 5.20 -3.02 -14.01
C GLY A 169 5.56 -3.39 -12.57
N LYS A 170 5.44 -2.46 -11.61
CA LYS A 170 5.59 -2.75 -10.19
C LYS A 170 4.33 -3.38 -9.62
N THR A 171 4.49 -4.36 -8.74
CA THR A 171 3.37 -4.95 -7.98
C THR A 171 3.08 -4.08 -6.77
N ILE A 172 1.83 -3.73 -6.54
CA ILE A 172 1.46 -2.81 -5.46
C ILE A 172 0.36 -3.43 -4.60
N LEU A 173 0.58 -3.48 -3.30
CA LEU A 173 -0.43 -3.87 -2.32
C LEU A 173 -0.75 -2.66 -1.44
N ILE A 174 -2.04 -2.35 -1.31
CA ILE A 174 -2.52 -1.21 -0.53
C ILE A 174 -3.49 -1.72 0.53
N ALA A 175 -3.11 -1.57 1.81
CA ALA A 175 -4.06 -1.79 2.90
C ALA A 175 -4.98 -0.57 3.03
N THR A 176 -6.28 -0.82 2.97
CA THR A 176 -7.31 0.21 3.13
C THR A 176 -8.53 -0.34 3.89
N HIS A 177 -9.27 0.55 4.51
CA HIS A 177 -10.59 0.24 5.08
C HIS A 177 -11.74 0.75 4.21
N ASP A 178 -11.42 1.51 3.14
CA ASP A 178 -12.40 1.97 2.16
C ASP A 178 -12.60 0.89 1.10
N ILE A 179 -13.83 0.38 1.01
CA ILE A 179 -14.26 -0.64 0.05
C ILE A 179 -15.02 -0.05 -1.15
N ASN A 180 -15.17 1.28 -1.21
CA ASN A 180 -15.89 1.90 -2.30
C ASN A 180 -15.02 2.00 -3.57
N ASN A 181 -15.64 1.73 -4.71
CA ASN A 181 -15.03 1.86 -6.04
C ASN A 181 -13.69 1.09 -6.19
N LEU A 182 -13.57 -0.08 -5.55
CA LEU A 182 -12.37 -0.91 -5.69
C LEU A 182 -12.25 -1.50 -7.11
N GLU A 183 -13.37 -1.79 -7.76
CA GLU A 183 -13.45 -2.32 -9.12
C GLU A 183 -12.74 -1.42 -10.15
N ASP A 184 -12.87 -0.10 -9.99
CA ASP A 184 -12.27 0.87 -10.90
C ASP A 184 -10.77 1.11 -10.62
N LYS A 185 -10.30 0.74 -9.43
CA LYS A 185 -8.98 1.16 -8.93
C LYS A 185 -7.98 0.03 -8.79
N PHE A 186 -8.44 -1.21 -8.67
CA PHE A 186 -7.59 -2.37 -8.35
C PHE A 186 -7.88 -3.55 -9.26
N ASP A 187 -6.86 -4.31 -9.58
CA ASP A 187 -6.97 -5.55 -10.36
C ASP A 187 -7.54 -6.69 -9.52
N GLU A 188 -7.23 -6.70 -8.22
CA GLU A 188 -7.62 -7.77 -7.30
C GLU A 188 -7.83 -7.19 -5.89
N VAL A 189 -8.62 -7.90 -5.09
CA VAL A 189 -8.85 -7.59 -3.68
C VAL A 189 -8.59 -8.80 -2.81
N LEU A 190 -7.94 -8.59 -1.68
CA LEU A 190 -7.76 -9.56 -0.60
C LEU A 190 -8.61 -9.09 0.59
N CYS A 191 -9.66 -9.82 0.88
CA CYS A 191 -10.55 -9.61 2.01
C CYS A 191 -10.02 -10.34 3.25
N LEU A 192 -9.67 -9.60 4.30
CA LEU A 192 -8.91 -10.11 5.43
C LEU A 192 -9.56 -9.76 6.78
N ASN A 193 -9.90 -10.79 7.56
CA ASN A 193 -10.27 -10.66 8.97
C ASN A 193 -9.68 -11.79 9.79
N ARG A 194 -8.37 -11.70 10.09
CA ARG A 194 -7.50 -12.71 10.72
C ARG A 194 -7.30 -13.96 9.85
N HIS A 195 -8.18 -14.25 8.92
CA HIS A 195 -8.09 -15.25 7.87
C HIS A 195 -8.42 -14.61 6.52
N CYS A 196 -8.22 -15.33 5.43
CA CYS A 196 -8.61 -14.90 4.09
C CYS A 196 -10.08 -15.20 3.88
N CYS A 197 -10.97 -14.18 3.94
CA CYS A 197 -12.39 -14.33 3.65
C CYS A 197 -12.63 -14.55 2.15
N ALA A 198 -11.92 -13.78 1.29
CA ALA A 198 -11.96 -13.92 -0.16
C ALA A 198 -10.74 -13.29 -0.82
N TYR A 199 -10.40 -13.74 -2.04
CA TYR A 199 -9.36 -13.17 -2.88
C TYR A 199 -9.71 -13.32 -4.35
N GLY A 200 -9.56 -12.26 -5.16
CA GLY A 200 -9.80 -12.28 -6.59
C GLY A 200 -10.23 -10.93 -7.14
N ASP A 201 -10.94 -10.95 -8.27
CA ASP A 201 -11.50 -9.75 -8.91
C ASP A 201 -12.50 -9.05 -7.96
N PRO A 202 -12.38 -7.73 -7.74
CA PRO A 202 -13.28 -7.01 -6.84
C PRO A 202 -14.76 -7.18 -7.16
N SER A 203 -15.13 -7.23 -8.44
CA SER A 203 -16.52 -7.39 -8.90
C SER A 203 -17.12 -8.76 -8.57
N GLU A 204 -16.28 -9.78 -8.43
CA GLU A 204 -16.70 -11.17 -8.17
C GLU A 204 -16.70 -11.48 -6.66
N VAL A 205 -15.71 -10.94 -5.90
CA VAL A 205 -15.50 -11.37 -4.51
C VAL A 205 -16.12 -10.45 -3.46
N LEU A 206 -16.43 -9.18 -3.78
CA LEU A 206 -17.03 -8.24 -2.84
C LEU A 206 -18.55 -8.45 -2.72
N THR A 207 -18.96 -9.66 -2.37
CA THR A 207 -20.37 -9.97 -2.13
C THR A 207 -20.84 -9.54 -0.75
N SER A 208 -22.16 -9.46 -0.56
CA SER A 208 -22.74 -9.12 0.76
C SER A 208 -22.30 -10.10 1.85
N GLU A 209 -22.17 -11.39 1.50
CA GLU A 209 -21.74 -12.45 2.41
C GLU A 209 -20.30 -12.27 2.85
N VAL A 210 -19.38 -11.94 1.93
CA VAL A 210 -17.97 -11.68 2.24
C VAL A 210 -17.80 -10.42 3.10
N ILE A 211 -18.58 -9.37 2.80
CA ILE A 211 -18.58 -8.14 3.60
C ILE A 211 -19.11 -8.41 5.01
N GLU A 212 -20.17 -9.22 5.14
CA GLU A 212 -20.70 -9.61 6.43
C GLU A 212 -19.70 -10.46 7.22
N GLU A 213 -19.00 -11.39 6.58
CA GLU A 213 -17.92 -12.17 7.19
C GLU A 213 -16.77 -11.30 7.68
N MET A 214 -16.36 -10.31 6.88
CA MET A 214 -15.28 -9.37 7.26
C MET A 214 -15.64 -8.48 8.45
N TYR A 215 -16.83 -7.90 8.44
CA TYR A 215 -17.21 -6.82 9.38
C TYR A 215 -18.23 -7.25 10.44
N GLY A 216 -18.85 -8.44 10.28
CA GLY A 216 -19.91 -8.95 11.16
C GLY A 216 -21.28 -8.31 10.88
N SER A 217 -22.35 -8.99 11.34
CA SER A 217 -23.76 -8.66 11.07
C SER A 217 -24.24 -7.33 11.68
N HIS A 218 -23.38 -6.55 12.34
CA HIS A 218 -23.78 -5.33 13.09
C HIS A 218 -23.38 -4.01 12.42
N ASN A 219 -22.82 -4.04 11.22
CA ASN A 219 -22.48 -2.79 10.52
C ASN A 219 -23.63 -2.34 9.61
N GLU A 220 -24.63 -1.63 10.18
CA GLU A 220 -25.69 -0.93 9.43
C GLU A 220 -25.17 0.13 8.44
N MET A 221 -23.86 0.37 8.37
CA MET A 221 -23.24 1.38 7.53
C MET A 221 -23.10 1.03 6.04
N PHE A 222 -23.32 -0.23 5.66
CA PHE A 222 -23.18 -0.67 4.27
C PHE A 222 -24.53 -1.09 3.65
N LYS A 223 -25.52 -0.20 3.67
CA LYS A 223 -26.67 -0.35 2.76
C LYS A 223 -26.21 0.09 1.37
N PHE A 224 -25.77 -0.87 0.57
CA PHE A 224 -25.58 -0.65 -0.86
C PHE A 224 -26.90 -0.13 -1.44
N HIS A 225 -26.86 0.98 -2.16
CA HIS A 225 -27.96 1.40 -3.02
C HIS A 225 -28.04 0.39 -4.18
N THR A 226 -28.81 -0.66 -4.01
CA THR A 226 -29.34 -1.41 -5.16
C THR A 226 -30.22 -0.44 -5.94
N PRO A 227 -29.99 -0.24 -7.26
CA PRO A 227 -30.90 0.55 -8.07
C PRO A 227 -32.24 -0.20 -8.11
N GLU A 228 -33.25 0.33 -7.42
CA GLU A 228 -34.61 -0.16 -7.53
C GLU A 228 -35.05 -0.10 -9.01
N SER A 229 -35.31 -1.27 -9.56
CA SER A 229 -35.98 -1.42 -10.85
C SER A 229 -37.33 -0.74 -10.77
N HIS A 230 -37.47 0.47 -11.36
CA HIS A 230 -38.77 1.06 -11.64
C HIS A 230 -39.54 0.17 -12.62
N THR A 231 -40.24 -0.80 -12.12
CA THR A 231 -41.37 -1.39 -12.86
C THR A 231 -42.50 -0.37 -12.87
N LYS A 232 -42.65 0.30 -14.01
CA LYS A 232 -43.88 1.04 -14.35
C LYS A 232 -45.03 0.06 -14.37
N ASN A 233 -45.93 0.13 -13.42
CA ASN A 233 -47.30 -0.33 -13.60
C ASN A 233 -48.07 0.80 -14.28
N ASN A 234 -48.39 0.56 -15.56
CA ASN A 234 -49.53 1.17 -16.22
C ASN A 234 -50.79 0.41 -15.76
N ASP A 235 -51.73 1.09 -15.18
CA ASP A 235 -53.18 0.97 -15.41
C ASP A 235 -53.83 2.30 -15.05
#